data_bbdcc4d4c91877182d18740661c6765b
#
_entry.id   bbdcc4d4c91877182d18740661c6765b
#
_cell.length_a   1.000
_cell.length_b   1.000
_cell.length_c   1.000
_cell.angle_alpha   90.00
_cell.angle_beta   90.00
_cell.angle_gamma   90.00
#
_symmetry.space_group_name_H-M   'P 1'
#
loop_
_entity.id
_entity.type
_entity.pdbx_description
1 polymer ?
#
loop_
_entity_poly.entity_id
_entity_poly.type
_entity_poly.pdbx_seq_one_letter_code
_entity_poly.pdbx_strand_id
1 'polypeptide(L)'
;MRVLGIDFGTSNTVAMVRTPDSRMRPLLFDGSPLLPSSLYFNTDGKVLVGRDAERNARLDPARFEPNPKRRIDDGEVFIGDHPMPVPRLFAHVLSLVNTEARRQLGAAPDEVRMTHPARWGERRRSALIEAARISGLGNPRLIAEPVGAASYFTAVLGSAVPVGRSLAIYDLGGGTFDATVVRRTQSGFEVLAEDGLPDVGGLDFDHAIVEHLGKVYSESHAEKWASIATPSDANARRQRRLLYEDVRGAKEMLSRTASTDIHLPSLEVDAHLTREELEGLVKPYLERTVSCLRRAIESARLQPKDLVGIFLVGGSSRIPLAAHLIHTELGVAPTTLEQPETVVVEGALCIGAPSAPARASGMPRTTTPPPPQPQQQRPVSAVPVSPGMNRPPIQQQPPVQLVRQQPPVQLTRQAPPPVQQPPVQLVRQQPPPVQQPPVQLVRQPPPVQQPPVQQPYRPPVSPAPVQQQPARPGPFPPQVTRPAPAPAPAPQQDEGERNWVAVIVVVLVIVAVLFVILLMTAFN
;
A
#
# COMPACT_ATOMS: atom_id res chain seq x y z
N MET A 1 17.63 20.62 10.98
CA MET A 1 16.30 20.16 11.44
C MET A 1 16.08 18.74 10.93
N ARG A 2 15.73 17.81 11.82
CA ARG A 2 15.42 16.41 11.51
C ARG A 2 13.93 16.30 11.26
N VAL A 3 13.54 15.96 10.06
CA VAL A 3 12.14 15.86 9.68
C VAL A 3 11.81 14.40 9.41
N LEU A 4 10.76 13.89 10.04
CA LEU A 4 10.19 12.58 9.78
C LEU A 4 8.97 12.74 8.86
N GLY A 5 9.01 12.12 7.70
CA GLY A 5 7.87 11.95 6.82
C GLY A 5 7.26 10.57 6.99
N ILE A 6 5.93 10.47 7.01
CA ILE A 6 5.18 9.22 7.13
C ILE A 6 4.06 9.23 6.11
N ASP A 7 4.03 8.21 5.28
CA ASP A 7 2.87 7.84 4.46
C ASP A 7 2.23 6.59 5.06
N PHE A 8 1.11 6.79 5.76
CA PHE A 8 0.34 5.70 6.37
C PHE A 8 -0.61 5.11 5.32
N GLY A 9 -0.14 4.10 4.59
CA GLY A 9 -0.90 3.47 3.51
C GLY A 9 -1.86 2.38 3.97
N THR A 10 -2.75 1.94 3.07
CA THR A 10 -3.70 0.85 3.33
C THR A 10 -2.99 -0.48 3.57
N SER A 11 -2.09 -0.87 2.68
CA SER A 11 -1.34 -2.13 2.79
C SER A 11 0.03 -1.95 3.41
N ASN A 12 0.74 -0.87 3.07
CA ASN A 12 2.07 -0.58 3.59
C ASN A 12 2.16 0.85 4.07
N THR A 13 2.90 1.05 5.16
CA THR A 13 3.33 2.35 5.66
C THR A 13 4.76 2.58 5.23
N VAL A 14 5.04 3.76 4.69
CA VAL A 14 6.39 4.20 4.33
C VAL A 14 6.79 5.37 5.21
N ALA A 15 7.99 5.31 5.76
CA ALA A 15 8.52 6.41 6.55
C ALA A 15 9.95 6.74 6.13
N MET A 16 10.25 8.03 6.09
CA MET A 16 11.57 8.54 5.71
C MET A 16 12.01 9.66 6.64
N VAL A 17 13.30 9.78 6.84
CA VAL A 17 13.88 10.88 7.61
C VAL A 17 14.71 11.79 6.70
N ARG A 18 14.56 13.09 6.90
CA ARG A 18 15.45 14.10 6.34
C ARG A 18 16.32 14.66 7.44
N THR A 19 17.62 14.53 7.28
CA THR A 19 18.64 15.02 8.22
C THR A 19 18.98 16.49 7.96
N PRO A 20 19.66 17.19 8.91
CA PRO A 20 20.01 18.60 8.75
C PRO A 20 20.86 18.93 7.51
N ASP A 21 21.63 17.96 7.02
CA ASP A 21 22.41 18.04 5.76
C ASP A 21 21.57 17.78 4.51
N SER A 22 20.24 17.83 4.63
CA SER A 22 19.26 17.62 3.55
C SER A 22 19.25 16.22 2.93
N ARG A 23 19.95 15.24 3.50
CA ARG A 23 19.87 13.85 3.04
C ARG A 23 18.56 13.22 3.47
N MET A 24 17.92 12.54 2.54
CA MET A 24 16.71 11.74 2.78
C MET A 24 17.10 10.25 2.82
N ARG A 25 16.54 9.53 3.79
CA ARG A 25 16.76 8.10 3.96
C ARG A 25 15.46 7.43 4.38
N PRO A 26 15.09 6.29 3.77
CA PRO A 26 13.98 5.49 4.27
C PRO A 26 14.30 4.90 5.64
N LEU A 27 13.29 4.80 6.49
CA LEU A 27 13.34 3.90 7.64
C LEU A 27 13.22 2.47 7.11
N LEU A 28 14.02 1.58 7.66
CA LEU A 28 13.98 0.17 7.26
C LEU A 28 13.35 -0.66 8.38
N PHE A 29 12.33 -1.42 8.03
CA PHE A 29 11.64 -2.37 8.88
C PHE A 29 11.97 -3.77 8.36
N ASP A 30 12.72 -4.56 9.14
CA ASP A 30 13.24 -5.87 8.72
C ASP A 30 13.99 -5.82 7.37
N GLY A 31 14.78 -4.75 7.15
CA GLY A 31 15.55 -4.52 5.93
C GLY A 31 14.74 -4.00 4.73
N SER A 32 13.43 -3.76 4.87
CA SER A 32 12.53 -3.23 3.83
C SER A 32 12.10 -1.80 4.16
N PRO A 33 12.01 -0.89 3.17
CA PRO A 33 11.40 0.43 3.36
C PRO A 33 9.87 0.37 3.50
N LEU A 34 9.26 -0.77 3.17
CA LEU A 34 7.82 -0.99 3.26
C LEU A 34 7.50 -1.73 4.56
N LEU A 35 6.77 -1.08 5.46
CA LEU A 35 6.21 -1.68 6.66
C LEU A 35 4.77 -2.10 6.35
N PRO A 36 4.42 -3.39 6.34
CA PRO A 36 3.02 -3.78 6.26
C PRO A 36 2.22 -3.09 7.37
N SER A 37 1.11 -2.45 7.03
CA SER A 37 0.28 -1.71 8.00
C SER A 37 -0.53 -2.63 8.92
N SER A 38 -0.35 -3.93 8.79
CA SER A 38 -1.10 -4.98 9.46
C SER A 38 -0.79 -5.08 10.96
N LEU A 39 -1.78 -5.54 11.72
CA LEU A 39 -1.74 -5.71 13.17
C LEU A 39 -2.23 -7.10 13.58
N TYR A 40 -1.60 -7.67 14.61
CA TYR A 40 -2.04 -8.89 15.25
C TYR A 40 -2.05 -8.75 16.77
N PHE A 41 -3.16 -9.13 17.41
CA PHE A 41 -3.39 -8.99 18.83
C PHE A 41 -3.20 -10.35 19.52
N ASN A 42 -2.10 -10.49 20.23
CA ASN A 42 -1.82 -11.68 21.02
C ASN A 42 -2.80 -11.84 22.18
N THR A 43 -2.93 -13.07 22.68
CA THR A 43 -3.72 -13.38 23.86
C THR A 43 -3.16 -12.78 25.16
N ASP A 44 -1.88 -12.45 25.19
CA ASP A 44 -1.20 -11.77 26.30
C ASP A 44 -1.38 -10.24 26.31
N GLY A 45 -2.17 -9.71 25.35
CA GLY A 45 -2.39 -8.27 25.18
C GLY A 45 -1.32 -7.52 24.39
N LYS A 46 -0.26 -8.21 23.94
CA LYS A 46 0.77 -7.60 23.08
C LYS A 46 0.27 -7.47 21.66
N VAL A 47 0.51 -6.31 21.05
CA VAL A 47 0.21 -6.05 19.63
C VAL A 47 1.47 -6.19 18.80
N LEU A 48 1.42 -7.03 17.77
CA LEU A 48 2.45 -7.17 16.75
C LEU A 48 2.08 -6.33 15.53
N VAL A 49 3.08 -5.81 14.84
CA VAL A 49 2.92 -4.92 13.69
C VAL A 49 3.73 -5.45 12.51
N GLY A 50 3.23 -5.25 11.30
CA GLY A 50 3.97 -5.53 10.09
C GLY A 50 4.14 -7.03 9.85
N ARG A 51 5.34 -7.45 9.42
CA ARG A 51 5.64 -8.85 9.10
C ARG A 51 5.41 -9.81 10.26
N ASP A 52 5.67 -9.36 11.50
CA ASP A 52 5.38 -10.18 12.69
C ASP A 52 3.88 -10.40 12.85
N ALA A 53 3.06 -9.39 12.57
CA ALA A 53 1.62 -9.53 12.56
C ALA A 53 1.15 -10.50 11.46
N GLU A 54 1.65 -10.36 10.24
CA GLU A 54 1.34 -11.24 9.11
C GLU A 54 1.73 -12.69 9.41
N ARG A 55 2.89 -12.92 10.01
CA ARG A 55 3.35 -14.25 10.41
C ARG A 55 2.44 -14.89 11.46
N ASN A 56 2.05 -14.13 12.47
CA ASN A 56 1.21 -14.62 13.56
C ASN A 56 -0.28 -14.79 13.17
N ALA A 57 -0.73 -14.06 12.16
CA ALA A 57 -2.08 -14.21 11.62
C ALA A 57 -2.41 -15.63 11.12
N ARG A 58 -1.38 -16.44 10.81
CA ARG A 58 -1.53 -17.86 10.46
C ARG A 58 -1.94 -18.71 11.67
N LEU A 59 -1.67 -18.26 12.91
CA LEU A 59 -2.05 -18.96 14.14
C LEU A 59 -3.52 -18.75 14.45
N ASP A 60 -3.98 -17.48 14.42
CA ASP A 60 -5.38 -17.12 14.63
C ASP A 60 -5.77 -15.91 13.75
N PRO A 61 -6.36 -16.15 12.57
CA PRO A 61 -6.77 -15.05 11.67
C PRO A 61 -7.82 -14.10 12.26
N ALA A 62 -8.57 -14.50 13.30
CA ALA A 62 -9.58 -13.63 13.93
C ALA A 62 -8.95 -12.47 14.73
N ARG A 63 -7.68 -12.61 15.12
CA ARG A 63 -6.91 -11.59 15.85
C ARG A 63 -6.06 -10.71 14.97
N PHE A 64 -6.29 -10.74 13.67
CA PHE A 64 -5.49 -10.05 12.66
C PHE A 64 -6.29 -8.99 11.92
N GLU A 65 -5.79 -7.76 11.91
CA GLU A 65 -6.30 -6.67 11.06
C GLU A 65 -5.26 -6.37 9.96
N PRO A 66 -5.54 -6.76 8.71
CA PRO A 66 -4.59 -6.58 7.61
C PRO A 66 -4.46 -5.14 7.11
N ASN A 67 -5.53 -4.36 7.15
CA ASN A 67 -5.64 -3.08 6.48
C ASN A 67 -6.31 -2.03 7.38
N PRO A 68 -5.69 -1.61 8.47
CA PRO A 68 -6.31 -0.74 9.48
C PRO A 68 -6.79 0.59 8.88
N LYS A 69 -6.11 1.15 7.87
CA LYS A 69 -6.53 2.42 7.22
C LYS A 69 -7.93 2.33 6.60
N ARG A 70 -8.38 1.14 6.17
CA ARG A 70 -9.76 0.93 5.66
C ARG A 70 -10.83 1.06 6.75
N ARG A 71 -10.43 0.96 8.02
CA ARG A 71 -11.32 1.09 9.19
C ARG A 71 -11.55 2.53 9.64
N ILE A 72 -11.07 3.52 8.88
CA ILE A 72 -11.07 4.94 9.28
C ILE A 72 -12.45 5.48 9.68
N ASP A 73 -13.51 4.94 9.13
CA ASP A 73 -14.89 5.37 9.39
C ASP A 73 -15.62 4.50 10.42
N ASP A 74 -15.04 3.36 10.83
CA ASP A 74 -15.73 2.38 11.69
C ASP A 74 -15.86 2.86 13.16
N GLY A 75 -15.05 3.87 13.55
CA GLY A 75 -15.01 4.35 14.93
C GLY A 75 -14.28 3.40 15.86
N GLU A 76 -14.75 2.17 15.97
CA GLU A 76 -14.18 1.08 16.76
C GLU A 76 -14.21 -0.22 15.97
N VAL A 77 -13.18 -1.06 16.13
CA VAL A 77 -13.02 -2.35 15.44
C VAL A 77 -12.85 -3.44 16.48
N PHE A 78 -13.54 -4.56 16.30
CA PHE A 78 -13.32 -5.76 17.12
C PHE A 78 -12.23 -6.63 16.50
N ILE A 79 -11.18 -6.92 17.28
CA ILE A 79 -10.09 -7.82 16.89
C ILE A 79 -10.01 -8.93 17.92
N GLY A 80 -10.46 -10.12 17.52
CA GLY A 80 -10.86 -11.14 18.49
C GLY A 80 -12.00 -10.60 19.35
N ASP A 81 -11.86 -10.68 20.68
CA ASP A 81 -12.87 -10.20 21.65
C ASP A 81 -12.59 -8.77 22.16
N HIS A 82 -11.61 -8.06 21.59
CA HIS A 82 -11.17 -6.76 22.08
C HIS A 82 -11.67 -5.63 21.18
N PRO A 83 -12.53 -4.71 21.70
CA PRO A 83 -12.87 -3.48 21.00
C PRO A 83 -11.67 -2.53 20.98
N MET A 84 -11.36 -1.98 19.82
CA MET A 84 -10.22 -1.10 19.60
C MET A 84 -10.66 0.16 18.85
N PRO A 85 -10.58 1.34 19.46
CA PRO A 85 -10.81 2.60 18.74
C PRO A 85 -9.83 2.78 17.58
N VAL A 86 -10.33 3.22 16.42
CA VAL A 86 -9.53 3.35 15.20
C VAL A 86 -8.25 4.19 15.39
N PRO A 87 -8.25 5.35 16.11
CA PRO A 87 -7.01 6.06 16.37
C PRO A 87 -5.95 5.26 17.14
N ARG A 88 -6.37 4.38 18.06
CA ARG A 88 -5.46 3.47 18.77
C ARG A 88 -4.92 2.38 17.85
N LEU A 89 -5.79 1.85 16.97
CA LEU A 89 -5.38 0.88 15.97
C LEU A 89 -4.24 1.44 15.11
N PHE A 90 -4.37 2.65 14.58
CA PHE A 90 -3.32 3.32 13.80
C PHE A 90 -2.07 3.62 14.63
N ALA A 91 -2.26 4.02 15.89
CA ALA A 91 -1.16 4.36 16.78
C ALA A 91 -0.19 3.19 17.01
N HIS A 92 -0.62 1.93 16.93
CA HIS A 92 0.29 0.80 17.04
C HIS A 92 1.32 0.78 15.90
N VAL A 93 0.88 1.00 14.66
CA VAL A 93 1.79 1.11 13.50
C VAL A 93 2.70 2.32 13.63
N LEU A 94 2.12 3.47 13.96
CA LEU A 94 2.86 4.73 14.12
C LEU A 94 3.86 4.69 15.28
N SER A 95 3.59 3.91 16.34
CA SER A 95 4.52 3.71 17.47
C SER A 95 5.78 2.96 17.04
N LEU A 96 5.64 1.96 16.18
CA LEU A 96 6.79 1.26 15.61
C LEU A 96 7.63 2.22 14.74
N VAL A 97 6.96 3.04 13.90
CA VAL A 97 7.62 4.06 13.08
C VAL A 97 8.37 5.08 13.97
N ASN A 98 7.74 5.56 15.04
CA ASN A 98 8.36 6.50 15.98
C ASN A 98 9.60 5.89 16.68
N THR A 99 9.49 4.64 17.11
CA THR A 99 10.59 3.90 17.74
C THR A 99 11.78 3.79 16.79
N GLU A 100 11.54 3.39 15.55
CA GLU A 100 12.58 3.24 14.54
C GLU A 100 13.19 4.60 14.15
N ALA A 101 12.37 5.64 14.00
CA ALA A 101 12.83 6.99 13.71
C ALA A 101 13.76 7.51 14.82
N ARG A 102 13.38 7.34 16.08
CA ARG A 102 14.22 7.73 17.25
C ARG A 102 15.52 6.93 17.29
N ARG A 103 15.46 5.65 16.97
CA ARG A 103 16.66 4.79 16.91
C ARG A 103 17.64 5.29 15.85
N GLN A 104 17.18 5.61 14.64
CA GLN A 104 18.03 6.06 13.54
C GLN A 104 18.51 7.50 13.70
N LEU A 105 17.71 8.38 14.27
CA LEU A 105 18.07 9.78 14.49
C LEU A 105 18.86 10.02 15.77
N GLY A 106 18.90 9.05 16.69
CA GLY A 106 19.46 9.20 18.04
C GLY A 106 18.66 10.14 18.96
N ALA A 107 17.54 10.69 18.47
CA ALA A 107 16.64 11.58 19.22
C ALA A 107 15.27 11.65 18.55
N ALA A 108 14.31 12.33 19.18
CA ALA A 108 13.03 12.63 18.56
C ALA A 108 13.21 13.49 17.29
N PRO A 109 12.35 13.32 16.27
CA PRO A 109 12.31 14.24 15.14
C PRO A 109 11.89 15.65 15.60
N ASP A 110 12.45 16.68 14.95
CA ASP A 110 12.11 18.07 15.25
C ASP A 110 10.77 18.48 14.61
N GLU A 111 10.40 17.85 13.48
CA GLU A 111 9.13 18.02 12.77
C GLU A 111 8.65 16.66 12.26
N VAL A 112 7.35 16.39 12.37
CA VAL A 112 6.70 15.22 11.77
C VAL A 112 5.74 15.69 10.69
N ARG A 113 5.81 15.07 9.52
CA ARG A 113 4.90 15.27 8.39
C ARG A 113 4.18 13.95 8.12
N MET A 114 2.86 14.01 8.00
CA MET A 114 2.07 12.84 7.65
C MET A 114 1.22 13.13 6.42
N THR A 115 1.17 12.19 5.51
CA THR A 115 0.36 12.32 4.32
C THR A 115 -1.06 11.79 4.54
N HIS A 116 -1.99 12.28 3.76
CA HIS A 116 -3.38 11.84 3.77
C HIS A 116 -4.00 12.01 2.38
N PRO A 117 -4.99 11.20 1.97
CA PRO A 117 -5.76 11.42 0.75
C PRO A 117 -6.38 12.81 0.73
N ALA A 118 -6.34 13.51 -0.42
CA ALA A 118 -6.85 14.88 -0.52
C ALA A 118 -8.31 14.96 -0.11
N ARG A 119 -9.13 13.95 -0.46
CA ARG A 119 -10.56 13.85 -0.14
C ARG A 119 -10.90 13.62 1.35
N TRP A 120 -9.90 13.44 2.22
CA TRP A 120 -10.18 13.25 3.63
C TRP A 120 -10.67 14.52 4.30
N GLY A 121 -11.92 14.52 4.74
CA GLY A 121 -12.50 15.57 5.57
C GLY A 121 -11.87 15.65 6.96
N GLU A 122 -12.30 16.63 7.73
CA GLU A 122 -11.75 16.92 9.06
C GLU A 122 -11.80 15.74 10.03
N ARG A 123 -12.91 14.98 10.04
CA ARG A 123 -13.07 13.81 10.91
C ARG A 123 -11.95 12.79 10.71
N ARG A 124 -11.66 12.40 9.46
CA ARG A 124 -10.61 11.42 9.14
C ARG A 124 -9.22 11.96 9.45
N ARG A 125 -8.97 13.24 9.15
CA ARG A 125 -7.70 13.91 9.48
C ARG A 125 -7.49 14.01 10.99
N SER A 126 -8.54 14.30 11.77
CA SER A 126 -8.47 14.34 13.23
C SER A 126 -8.15 12.98 13.82
N ALA A 127 -8.71 11.88 13.29
CA ALA A 127 -8.37 10.53 13.72
C ALA A 127 -6.88 10.20 13.48
N LEU A 128 -6.32 10.65 12.35
CA LEU A 128 -4.89 10.47 12.05
C LEU A 128 -3.99 11.28 12.99
N ILE A 129 -4.37 12.53 13.30
CA ILE A 129 -3.65 13.39 14.27
C ILE A 129 -3.69 12.76 15.66
N GLU A 130 -4.85 12.26 16.07
CA GLU A 130 -5.00 11.60 17.38
C GLU A 130 -4.14 10.34 17.47
N ALA A 131 -4.10 9.53 16.41
CA ALA A 131 -3.21 8.38 16.34
C ALA A 131 -1.72 8.78 16.47
N ALA A 132 -1.32 9.88 15.83
CA ALA A 132 0.03 10.41 15.95
C ALA A 132 0.35 10.86 17.39
N ARG A 133 -0.61 11.47 18.08
CA ARG A 133 -0.45 11.85 19.50
C ARG A 133 -0.29 10.64 20.40
N ILE A 134 -1.17 9.65 20.24
CA ILE A 134 -1.13 8.40 21.02
C ILE A 134 0.22 7.68 20.81
N SER A 135 0.76 7.69 19.58
CA SER A 135 2.04 7.04 19.24
C SER A 135 3.28 7.84 19.70
N GLY A 136 3.11 9.01 20.31
CA GLY A 136 4.20 9.87 20.77
C GLY A 136 4.90 10.66 19.66
N LEU A 137 4.29 10.78 18.47
CA LEU A 137 4.77 11.63 17.36
C LEU A 137 4.38 13.10 17.51
N GLY A 138 3.52 13.42 18.47
CA GLY A 138 3.05 14.77 18.71
C GLY A 138 1.97 15.22 17.73
N ASN A 139 2.06 16.48 17.29
CA ASN A 139 1.09 17.07 16.35
C ASN A 139 1.73 17.17 14.95
N PRO A 140 1.47 16.24 14.03
CA PRO A 140 2.11 16.25 12.74
C PRO A 140 1.55 17.35 11.84
N ARG A 141 2.40 17.86 10.93
CA ARG A 141 1.94 18.65 9.79
C ARG A 141 1.34 17.70 8.75
N LEU A 142 0.04 17.85 8.48
CA LEU A 142 -0.65 17.08 7.45
C LEU A 142 -0.37 17.64 6.06
N ILE A 143 -0.15 16.75 5.09
CA ILE A 143 0.13 17.07 3.69
C ILE A 143 -0.75 16.16 2.82
N ALA A 144 -1.48 16.74 1.87
CA ALA A 144 -2.23 15.94 0.92
C ALA A 144 -1.28 15.08 0.04
N GLU A 145 -1.56 13.79 -0.10
CA GLU A 145 -0.78 12.82 -0.89
C GLU A 145 -0.44 13.35 -2.28
N PRO A 146 -1.38 13.90 -3.08
CA PRO A 146 -1.07 14.43 -4.41
C PRO A 146 -0.14 15.65 -4.39
N VAL A 147 -0.16 16.45 -3.33
CA VAL A 147 0.79 17.57 -3.15
C VAL A 147 2.19 17.04 -2.85
N GLY A 148 2.29 15.99 -2.05
CA GLY A 148 3.54 15.25 -1.85
C GLY A 148 4.07 14.71 -3.17
N ALA A 149 3.28 13.94 -3.91
CA ALA A 149 3.66 13.38 -5.20
C ALA A 149 4.13 14.47 -6.19
N ALA A 150 3.36 15.54 -6.37
CA ALA A 150 3.75 16.65 -7.26
C ALA A 150 5.05 17.33 -6.85
N SER A 151 5.30 17.44 -5.53
CA SER A 151 6.54 18.00 -5.00
C SER A 151 7.74 17.12 -5.30
N TYR A 152 7.58 15.81 -5.29
CA TYR A 152 8.60 14.84 -5.69
C TYR A 152 9.02 15.03 -7.15
N PHE A 153 8.06 15.12 -8.07
CA PHE A 153 8.35 15.30 -9.49
C PHE A 153 9.13 16.57 -9.79
N THR A 154 8.88 17.63 -9.05
CA THR A 154 9.62 18.89 -9.24
C THR A 154 10.97 18.90 -8.53
N ALA A 155 11.06 18.41 -7.31
CA ALA A 155 12.25 18.53 -6.48
C ALA A 155 13.27 17.40 -6.70
N VAL A 156 12.80 16.19 -6.96
CA VAL A 156 13.65 14.99 -7.05
C VAL A 156 13.94 14.62 -8.50
N LEU A 157 12.91 14.58 -9.35
CA LEU A 157 13.09 14.27 -10.78
C LEU A 157 13.52 15.46 -11.63
N GLY A 158 13.53 16.68 -11.05
CA GLY A 158 13.92 17.88 -11.76
C GLY A 158 12.96 18.28 -12.89
N SER A 159 11.74 17.74 -12.90
CA SER A 159 10.72 18.07 -13.87
C SER A 159 10.29 19.53 -13.73
N ALA A 160 10.58 20.35 -14.74
CA ALA A 160 10.20 21.76 -14.74
C ALA A 160 8.68 21.89 -14.91
N VAL A 161 7.96 22.11 -13.82
CA VAL A 161 6.54 22.48 -13.86
C VAL A 161 6.46 24.00 -13.66
N PRO A 162 6.18 24.82 -14.69
CA PRO A 162 6.07 26.27 -14.56
C PRO A 162 4.93 26.66 -13.62
N VAL A 163 5.07 27.78 -12.91
CA VAL A 163 3.99 28.36 -12.09
C VAL A 163 2.75 28.59 -12.96
N GLY A 164 1.58 28.23 -12.45
CA GLY A 164 0.31 28.27 -13.15
C GLY A 164 -0.01 27.06 -14.03
N ARG A 165 0.97 26.18 -14.30
CA ARG A 165 0.73 24.92 -15.03
C ARG A 165 0.25 23.84 -14.10
N SER A 166 -0.51 22.88 -14.66
CA SER A 166 -1.13 21.80 -13.93
C SER A 166 -0.58 20.44 -14.36
N LEU A 167 -0.64 19.48 -13.45
CA LEU A 167 -0.36 18.07 -13.70
C LEU A 167 -1.42 17.21 -13.00
N ALA A 168 -1.58 15.96 -13.42
CA ALA A 168 -2.46 15.02 -12.79
C ALA A 168 -1.67 13.93 -12.04
N ILE A 169 -2.16 13.56 -10.88
CA ILE A 169 -1.70 12.42 -10.09
C ILE A 169 -2.76 11.32 -10.20
N TYR A 170 -2.32 10.14 -10.63
CA TYR A 170 -3.09 8.92 -10.68
C TYR A 170 -2.54 8.01 -9.59
N ASP A 171 -3.18 7.98 -8.44
CA ASP A 171 -2.75 7.19 -7.27
C ASP A 171 -3.59 5.92 -7.17
N LEU A 172 -3.03 4.79 -7.60
CA LEU A 172 -3.63 3.48 -7.50
C LEU A 172 -2.93 2.68 -6.41
N GLY A 173 -3.51 2.75 -5.22
CA GLY A 173 -3.01 2.09 -4.02
C GLY A 173 -3.44 0.64 -3.87
N GLY A 174 -3.25 0.10 -2.66
CA GLY A 174 -3.73 -1.24 -2.31
C GLY A 174 -5.24 -1.31 -2.09
N GLY A 175 -5.86 -0.23 -1.63
CA GLY A 175 -7.28 -0.25 -1.23
C GLY A 175 -8.18 0.77 -1.89
N THR A 176 -7.62 1.83 -2.45
CA THR A 176 -8.37 2.93 -3.08
C THR A 176 -7.65 3.41 -4.32
N PHE A 177 -8.40 4.10 -5.16
CA PHE A 177 -7.90 4.89 -6.26
C PHE A 177 -8.26 6.35 -6.06
N ASP A 178 -7.28 7.25 -6.25
CA ASP A 178 -7.46 8.69 -6.16
C ASP A 178 -6.87 9.37 -7.42
N ALA A 179 -7.67 10.19 -8.09
CA ALA A 179 -7.30 11.01 -9.23
C ALA A 179 -7.33 12.48 -8.83
N THR A 180 -6.20 13.16 -8.90
CA THR A 180 -6.11 14.55 -8.47
C THR A 180 -5.40 15.41 -9.50
N VAL A 181 -5.97 16.55 -9.82
CA VAL A 181 -5.33 17.59 -10.61
C VAL A 181 -4.79 18.67 -9.68
N VAL A 182 -3.49 18.92 -9.78
CA VAL A 182 -2.80 19.95 -9.01
C VAL A 182 -2.19 21.01 -9.90
N ARG A 183 -2.14 22.26 -9.41
CA ARG A 183 -1.53 23.40 -10.10
C ARG A 183 -0.31 23.89 -9.34
N ARG A 184 0.76 24.18 -10.06
CA ARG A 184 1.96 24.79 -9.49
C ARG A 184 1.69 26.23 -9.09
N THR A 185 1.96 26.55 -7.82
CA THR A 185 1.96 27.90 -7.27
C THR A 185 3.40 28.36 -6.99
N GLN A 186 3.58 29.61 -6.58
CA GLN A 186 4.90 30.10 -6.15
C GLN A 186 5.44 29.36 -4.93
N SER A 187 4.57 28.92 -4.02
CA SER A 187 4.93 28.27 -2.75
C SER A 187 4.84 26.75 -2.75
N GLY A 188 4.38 26.12 -3.85
CA GLY A 188 4.20 24.67 -3.90
C GLY A 188 3.15 24.25 -4.91
N PHE A 189 2.24 23.40 -4.51
CA PHE A 189 1.10 22.94 -5.31
C PHE A 189 -0.20 23.14 -4.57
N GLU A 190 -1.27 23.43 -5.30
CA GLU A 190 -2.64 23.46 -4.82
C GLU A 190 -3.48 22.43 -5.57
N VAL A 191 -4.45 21.83 -4.90
CA VAL A 191 -5.42 20.90 -5.51
C VAL A 191 -6.48 21.71 -6.25
N LEU A 192 -6.68 21.44 -7.54
CA LEU A 192 -7.73 22.07 -8.36
C LEU A 192 -9.01 21.24 -8.37
N ALA A 193 -8.86 19.93 -8.52
CA ALA A 193 -9.95 18.99 -8.56
C ALA A 193 -9.47 17.61 -8.11
N GLU A 194 -10.39 16.85 -7.56
CA GLU A 194 -10.16 15.47 -7.12
C GLU A 194 -11.39 14.62 -7.38
N ASP A 195 -11.17 13.36 -7.72
CA ASP A 195 -12.17 12.30 -7.82
C ASP A 195 -11.53 10.98 -7.35
N GLY A 196 -12.31 9.93 -7.11
CA GLY A 196 -11.71 8.68 -6.69
C GLY A 196 -12.73 7.57 -6.44
N LEU A 197 -12.21 6.37 -6.34
CA LEU A 197 -12.95 5.12 -6.18
C LEU A 197 -12.50 4.45 -4.87
N PRO A 198 -13.35 4.41 -3.84
CA PRO A 198 -13.01 3.80 -2.55
C PRO A 198 -12.98 2.27 -2.60
N ASP A 199 -13.51 1.70 -3.67
CA ASP A 199 -13.72 0.27 -3.92
C ASP A 199 -12.81 -0.28 -5.03
N VAL A 200 -11.76 0.44 -5.43
CA VAL A 200 -10.80 0.01 -6.46
C VAL A 200 -9.39 0.17 -5.98
N GLY A 201 -8.70 -0.95 -5.86
CA GLY A 201 -7.30 -1.01 -5.49
C GLY A 201 -6.72 -2.42 -5.66
N GLY A 202 -5.47 -2.61 -5.26
CA GLY A 202 -4.79 -3.89 -5.40
C GLY A 202 -5.48 -5.06 -4.70
N LEU A 203 -6.18 -4.82 -3.59
CA LEU A 203 -6.94 -5.86 -2.87
C LEU A 203 -8.16 -6.33 -3.65
N ASP A 204 -8.78 -5.45 -4.44
CA ASP A 204 -9.93 -5.80 -5.29
C ASP A 204 -9.46 -6.62 -6.49
N PHE A 205 -8.23 -6.37 -6.96
CA PHE A 205 -7.58 -7.21 -7.99
C PHE A 205 -7.21 -8.60 -7.45
N ASP A 206 -6.72 -8.68 -6.21
CA ASP A 206 -6.48 -9.97 -5.53
C ASP A 206 -7.78 -10.76 -5.45
N HIS A 207 -8.89 -10.09 -5.11
CA HIS A 207 -10.20 -10.73 -5.05
C HIS A 207 -10.67 -11.23 -6.42
N ALA A 208 -10.49 -10.45 -7.48
CA ALA A 208 -10.83 -10.84 -8.86
C ALA A 208 -10.05 -12.09 -9.31
N ILE A 209 -8.78 -12.22 -8.92
CA ILE A 209 -7.99 -13.43 -9.18
C ILE A 209 -8.56 -14.63 -8.41
N VAL A 210 -8.88 -14.47 -7.11
CA VAL A 210 -9.48 -15.55 -6.30
C VAL A 210 -10.82 -15.99 -6.88
N GLU A 211 -11.66 -15.07 -7.35
CA GLU A 211 -12.91 -15.40 -8.03
C GLU A 211 -12.68 -16.17 -9.35
N HIS A 212 -11.66 -15.77 -10.11
CA HIS A 212 -11.27 -16.48 -11.33
C HIS A 212 -10.84 -17.92 -11.03
N LEU A 213 -9.96 -18.10 -10.03
CA LEU A 213 -9.54 -19.43 -9.58
C LEU A 213 -10.76 -20.27 -9.11
N GLY A 214 -11.72 -19.61 -8.46
CA GLY A 214 -12.98 -20.24 -8.07
C GLY A 214 -13.75 -20.78 -9.26
N LYS A 215 -13.88 -20.03 -10.34
CA LYS A 215 -14.57 -20.47 -11.57
C LYS A 215 -13.86 -21.66 -12.22
N VAL A 216 -12.53 -21.70 -12.14
CA VAL A 216 -11.74 -22.79 -12.76
C VAL A 216 -11.80 -24.09 -11.92
N TYR A 217 -11.74 -23.98 -10.59
CA TYR A 217 -11.51 -25.14 -9.72
C TYR A 217 -12.73 -25.59 -8.90
N SER A 218 -13.82 -24.77 -8.83
CA SER A 218 -14.99 -25.13 -8.00
C SER A 218 -15.75 -26.36 -8.50
N GLU A 219 -15.74 -26.66 -9.80
CA GLU A 219 -16.42 -27.86 -10.33
C GLU A 219 -15.65 -29.14 -9.96
N SER A 220 -14.33 -29.13 -10.10
CA SER A 220 -13.48 -30.30 -9.85
C SER A 220 -13.17 -30.54 -8.35
N HIS A 221 -13.27 -29.49 -7.52
CA HIS A 221 -12.89 -29.50 -6.11
C HIS A 221 -13.94 -28.80 -5.23
N ALA A 222 -15.23 -29.05 -5.47
CA ALA A 222 -16.36 -28.30 -4.92
C ALA A 222 -16.29 -28.11 -3.39
N GLU A 223 -16.13 -29.18 -2.61
CA GLU A 223 -16.11 -29.13 -1.14
C GLU A 223 -14.90 -28.35 -0.62
N LYS A 224 -13.71 -28.63 -1.17
CA LYS A 224 -12.47 -27.96 -0.76
C LYS A 224 -12.52 -26.48 -1.08
N TRP A 225 -13.02 -26.11 -2.29
CA TRP A 225 -13.16 -24.71 -2.67
C TRP A 225 -14.20 -23.97 -1.82
N ALA A 226 -15.35 -24.59 -1.54
CA ALA A 226 -16.38 -24.01 -0.68
C ALA A 226 -15.83 -23.69 0.73
N SER A 227 -14.97 -24.56 1.28
CA SER A 227 -14.35 -24.30 2.58
C SER A 227 -13.42 -23.08 2.57
N ILE A 228 -12.72 -22.81 1.46
CA ILE A 228 -11.87 -21.63 1.29
C ILE A 228 -12.73 -20.38 1.05
N ALA A 229 -13.75 -20.48 0.20
CA ALA A 229 -14.62 -19.38 -0.16
C ALA A 229 -15.42 -18.85 1.05
N THR A 230 -15.95 -19.76 1.87
CA THR A 230 -16.73 -19.46 3.09
C THR A 230 -16.17 -20.20 4.30
N PRO A 231 -15.04 -19.74 4.87
CA PRO A 231 -14.35 -20.46 5.93
C PRO A 231 -15.17 -20.47 7.22
N SER A 232 -15.55 -21.66 7.69
CA SER A 232 -16.30 -21.86 8.93
C SER A 232 -15.40 -22.10 10.17
N ASP A 233 -14.19 -22.62 9.98
CA ASP A 233 -13.27 -22.97 11.04
C ASP A 233 -11.90 -22.25 10.92
N ALA A 234 -11.05 -22.42 11.92
CA ALA A 234 -9.74 -21.77 11.97
C ALA A 234 -8.79 -22.27 10.85
N ASN A 235 -8.90 -23.55 10.46
CA ASN A 235 -8.06 -24.10 9.39
C ASN A 235 -8.46 -23.53 8.03
N ALA A 236 -9.74 -23.49 7.72
CA ALA A 236 -10.26 -22.89 6.49
C ALA A 236 -9.90 -21.40 6.38
N ARG A 237 -10.00 -20.64 7.49
CA ARG A 237 -9.54 -19.24 7.53
C ARG A 237 -8.05 -19.10 7.25
N ARG A 238 -7.23 -20.04 7.75
CA ARG A 238 -5.78 -20.07 7.48
C ARG A 238 -5.51 -20.35 6.01
N GLN A 239 -6.19 -21.34 5.43
CA GLN A 239 -6.02 -21.69 4.00
C GLN A 239 -6.43 -20.54 3.09
N ARG A 240 -7.57 -19.90 3.36
CA ARG A 240 -8.00 -18.70 2.63
C ARG A 240 -6.95 -17.60 2.70
N ARG A 241 -6.38 -17.36 3.88
CA ARG A 241 -5.34 -16.35 4.02
C ARG A 241 -4.10 -16.65 3.19
N LEU A 242 -3.59 -17.89 3.24
CA LEU A 242 -2.45 -18.31 2.42
C LEU A 242 -2.72 -18.10 0.94
N LEU A 243 -3.91 -18.46 0.46
CA LEU A 243 -4.32 -18.21 -0.91
C LEU A 243 -4.23 -16.71 -1.28
N TYR A 244 -4.73 -15.82 -0.43
CA TYR A 244 -4.65 -14.37 -0.71
C TYR A 244 -3.23 -13.82 -0.64
N GLU A 245 -2.35 -14.38 0.21
CA GLU A 245 -0.92 -14.03 0.24
C GLU A 245 -0.22 -14.45 -1.07
N ASP A 246 -0.47 -15.66 -1.54
CA ASP A 246 0.12 -16.18 -2.79
C ASP A 246 -0.44 -15.46 -4.02
N VAL A 247 -1.74 -15.20 -4.07
CA VAL A 247 -2.39 -14.40 -5.13
C VAL A 247 -1.82 -12.99 -5.21
N ARG A 248 -1.62 -12.33 -4.06
CA ARG A 248 -0.98 -11.01 -4.03
C ARG A 248 0.43 -11.05 -4.58
N GLY A 249 1.23 -12.05 -4.15
CA GLY A 249 2.58 -12.25 -4.68
C GLY A 249 2.60 -12.50 -6.19
N ALA A 250 1.69 -13.30 -6.69
CA ALA A 250 1.52 -13.58 -8.12
C ALA A 250 1.14 -12.33 -8.91
N LYS A 251 0.16 -11.53 -8.44
CA LYS A 251 -0.20 -10.25 -9.04
C LYS A 251 0.99 -9.29 -9.15
N GLU A 252 1.76 -9.16 -8.06
CA GLU A 252 2.95 -8.30 -8.05
C GLU A 252 4.03 -8.82 -8.99
N MET A 253 4.19 -10.14 -9.12
CA MET A 253 5.12 -10.78 -10.05
C MET A 253 4.71 -10.55 -11.51
N LEU A 254 3.42 -10.68 -11.85
CA LEU A 254 2.88 -10.48 -13.19
C LEU A 254 3.01 -9.04 -13.71
N SER A 255 3.28 -8.07 -12.86
CA SER A 255 3.68 -6.73 -13.31
C SER A 255 5.05 -6.72 -14.00
N ARG A 256 5.88 -7.77 -13.81
CA ARG A 256 7.26 -7.88 -14.33
C ARG A 256 7.47 -9.10 -15.23
N THR A 257 6.71 -10.19 -15.01
CA THR A 257 6.81 -11.45 -15.76
C THR A 257 5.59 -11.68 -16.62
N ALA A 258 5.69 -12.56 -17.61
CA ALA A 258 4.57 -12.91 -18.47
C ALA A 258 3.61 -13.93 -17.83
N SER A 259 4.10 -14.77 -16.90
CA SER A 259 3.30 -15.77 -16.20
C SER A 259 3.89 -16.11 -14.85
N THR A 260 3.11 -16.74 -13.99
CA THR A 260 3.51 -17.29 -12.69
C THR A 260 2.56 -18.42 -12.29
N ASP A 261 2.98 -19.21 -11.29
CA ASP A 261 2.15 -20.24 -10.71
C ASP A 261 1.70 -19.83 -9.30
N ILE A 262 0.48 -20.21 -8.93
CA ILE A 262 -0.13 -19.96 -7.61
C ILE A 262 -0.41 -21.33 -7.00
N HIS A 263 0.23 -21.64 -5.89
CA HIS A 263 -0.05 -22.86 -5.16
C HIS A 263 -1.39 -22.77 -4.42
N LEU A 264 -2.26 -23.78 -4.64
CA LEU A 264 -3.56 -23.91 -3.97
C LEU A 264 -3.49 -24.99 -2.89
N PRO A 265 -3.09 -24.66 -1.63
CA PRO A 265 -2.68 -25.65 -0.62
C PRO A 265 -3.77 -26.67 -0.29
N SER A 266 -5.04 -26.22 -0.22
CA SER A 266 -6.18 -27.10 0.09
C SER A 266 -6.53 -28.06 -1.05
N LEU A 267 -6.17 -27.70 -2.28
CA LEU A 267 -6.45 -28.49 -3.47
C LEU A 267 -5.25 -29.34 -3.88
N GLU A 268 -4.03 -29.00 -3.41
CA GLU A 268 -2.77 -29.58 -3.82
C GLU A 268 -2.53 -29.45 -5.35
N VAL A 269 -2.86 -28.27 -5.88
CA VAL A 269 -2.76 -27.91 -7.30
C VAL A 269 -1.97 -26.62 -7.44
N ASP A 270 -1.13 -26.54 -8.46
CA ASP A 270 -0.48 -25.31 -8.88
C ASP A 270 -1.28 -24.71 -10.06
N ALA A 271 -1.89 -23.56 -9.83
CA ALA A 271 -2.66 -22.84 -10.82
C ALA A 271 -1.75 -21.91 -11.61
N HIS A 272 -1.69 -22.11 -12.93
CA HIS A 272 -0.95 -21.23 -13.82
C HIS A 272 -1.78 -19.97 -14.10
N LEU A 273 -1.16 -18.78 -13.98
CA LEU A 273 -1.78 -17.50 -14.30
C LEU A 273 -0.84 -16.67 -15.18
N THR A 274 -1.37 -16.16 -16.28
CA THR A 274 -0.65 -15.29 -17.21
C THR A 274 -0.95 -13.82 -16.93
N ARG A 275 -0.06 -12.93 -17.41
CA ARG A 275 -0.30 -11.48 -17.39
C ARG A 275 -1.54 -11.10 -18.18
N GLU A 276 -1.78 -11.74 -19.33
CA GLU A 276 -2.93 -11.46 -20.18
C GLU A 276 -4.25 -11.79 -19.46
N GLU A 277 -4.30 -12.92 -18.75
CA GLU A 277 -5.45 -13.28 -17.90
C GLU A 277 -5.64 -12.27 -16.77
N LEU A 278 -4.58 -11.91 -16.05
CA LEU A 278 -4.63 -10.87 -15.02
C LEU A 278 -5.17 -9.55 -15.61
N GLU A 279 -4.61 -9.09 -16.72
CA GLU A 279 -5.03 -7.85 -17.38
C GLU A 279 -6.50 -7.91 -17.80
N GLY A 280 -6.97 -9.05 -18.29
CA GLY A 280 -8.39 -9.29 -18.59
C GLY A 280 -9.28 -9.15 -17.35
N LEU A 281 -8.85 -9.70 -16.20
CA LEU A 281 -9.58 -9.64 -14.95
C LEU A 281 -9.65 -8.22 -14.36
N VAL A 282 -8.55 -7.46 -14.44
CA VAL A 282 -8.46 -6.13 -13.81
C VAL A 282 -8.90 -4.99 -14.74
N LYS A 283 -9.02 -5.23 -16.04
CA LYS A 283 -9.37 -4.22 -17.04
C LYS A 283 -10.63 -3.42 -16.69
N PRO A 284 -11.76 -4.04 -16.29
CA PRO A 284 -12.97 -3.28 -15.93
C PRO A 284 -12.75 -2.29 -14.78
N TYR A 285 -11.91 -2.65 -13.82
CA TYR A 285 -11.55 -1.76 -12.71
C TYR A 285 -10.68 -0.60 -13.20
N LEU A 286 -9.67 -0.89 -14.04
CA LEU A 286 -8.77 0.11 -14.58
C LEU A 286 -9.48 1.10 -15.51
N GLU A 287 -10.43 0.67 -16.33
CA GLU A 287 -11.28 1.54 -17.16
C GLU A 287 -12.08 2.54 -16.28
N ARG A 288 -12.60 2.08 -15.13
CA ARG A 288 -13.25 2.97 -14.15
C ARG A 288 -12.28 4.02 -13.61
N THR A 289 -11.02 3.65 -13.34
CA THR A 289 -10.01 4.59 -12.85
C THR A 289 -9.63 5.63 -13.89
N VAL A 290 -9.49 5.26 -15.17
CA VAL A 290 -9.20 6.21 -16.26
C VAL A 290 -10.39 7.16 -16.48
N SER A 291 -11.62 6.63 -16.41
CA SER A 291 -12.83 7.47 -16.47
C SER A 291 -12.90 8.46 -15.30
N CYS A 292 -12.50 8.03 -14.10
CA CYS A 292 -12.40 8.88 -12.91
C CYS A 292 -11.33 9.99 -13.11
N LEU A 293 -10.15 9.65 -13.63
CA LEU A 293 -9.11 10.62 -13.95
C LEU A 293 -9.58 11.65 -14.97
N ARG A 294 -10.32 11.23 -16.01
CA ARG A 294 -10.90 12.14 -17.01
C ARG A 294 -11.85 13.14 -16.35
N ARG A 295 -12.77 12.67 -15.48
CA ARG A 295 -13.68 13.55 -14.74
C ARG A 295 -12.95 14.54 -13.84
N ALA A 296 -11.87 14.12 -13.17
CA ALA A 296 -11.05 15.03 -12.37
C ALA A 296 -10.40 16.14 -13.22
N ILE A 297 -9.90 15.80 -14.42
CA ILE A 297 -9.33 16.75 -15.36
C ILE A 297 -10.40 17.74 -15.85
N GLU A 298 -11.57 17.26 -16.24
CA GLU A 298 -12.71 18.09 -16.67
C GLU A 298 -13.21 19.00 -15.55
N SER A 299 -13.28 18.48 -14.31
CA SER A 299 -13.67 19.27 -13.12
C SER A 299 -12.68 20.42 -12.83
N ALA A 300 -11.41 20.22 -13.16
CA ALA A 300 -10.40 21.29 -13.13
C ALA A 300 -10.52 22.28 -14.29
N ARG A 301 -11.49 22.11 -15.21
CA ARG A 301 -11.70 22.85 -16.45
C ARG A 301 -10.48 22.81 -17.39
N LEU A 302 -9.85 21.64 -17.46
CA LEU A 302 -8.68 21.36 -18.30
C LEU A 302 -9.00 20.20 -19.26
N GLN A 303 -8.18 20.10 -20.31
CA GLN A 303 -8.12 18.93 -21.17
C GLN A 303 -6.82 18.15 -20.90
N PRO A 304 -6.75 16.85 -21.21
CA PRO A 304 -5.53 16.06 -20.99
C PRO A 304 -4.26 16.71 -21.58
N LYS A 305 -4.36 17.32 -22.76
CA LYS A 305 -3.26 18.03 -23.45
C LYS A 305 -2.77 19.31 -22.74
N ASP A 306 -3.58 19.87 -21.83
CA ASP A 306 -3.23 21.07 -21.08
C ASP A 306 -2.34 20.76 -19.87
N LEU A 307 -2.27 19.48 -19.49
CA LEU A 307 -1.43 19.00 -18.40
C LEU A 307 0.06 18.97 -18.83
N VAL A 308 0.94 19.23 -17.88
CA VAL A 308 2.38 18.98 -18.06
C VAL A 308 2.67 17.49 -18.14
N GLY A 309 1.87 16.68 -17.45
CA GLY A 309 1.95 15.23 -17.46
C GLY A 309 0.94 14.58 -16.52
N ILE A 310 0.84 13.27 -16.63
CA ILE A 310 0.09 12.38 -15.72
C ILE A 310 1.12 11.50 -15.02
N PHE A 311 1.09 11.46 -13.70
CA PHE A 311 2.08 10.75 -12.91
C PHE A 311 1.43 9.61 -12.14
N LEU A 312 1.99 8.40 -12.28
CA LEU A 312 1.51 7.19 -11.63
C LEU A 312 2.16 7.02 -10.26
N VAL A 313 1.33 6.87 -9.25
CA VAL A 313 1.71 6.69 -7.84
C VAL A 313 0.96 5.48 -7.27
N GLY A 314 1.44 4.94 -6.17
CA GLY A 314 0.87 3.75 -5.55
C GLY A 314 1.33 2.44 -6.18
N GLY A 315 1.42 1.38 -5.38
CA GLY A 315 2.02 0.10 -5.81
C GLY A 315 1.27 -0.61 -6.92
N SER A 316 -0.06 -0.48 -6.98
CA SER A 316 -0.89 -1.13 -8.00
C SER A 316 -0.81 -0.44 -9.37
N SER A 317 -0.29 0.79 -9.45
CA SER A 317 -0.03 1.48 -10.71
C SER A 317 1.10 0.85 -11.53
N ARG A 318 1.83 -0.10 -10.96
CA ARG A 318 2.85 -0.90 -11.67
C ARG A 318 2.27 -1.86 -12.70
N ILE A 319 0.97 -2.14 -12.67
CA ILE A 319 0.30 -2.99 -13.67
C ILE A 319 0.38 -2.27 -15.03
N PRO A 320 1.04 -2.86 -16.06
CA PRO A 320 1.31 -2.16 -17.33
C PRO A 320 0.06 -1.68 -18.05
N LEU A 321 -1.05 -2.40 -17.90
CA LEU A 321 -2.33 -2.06 -18.51
C LEU A 321 -2.84 -0.68 -18.05
N ALA A 322 -2.55 -0.25 -16.82
CA ALA A 322 -2.95 1.09 -16.34
C ALA A 322 -2.35 2.20 -17.20
N ALA A 323 -1.04 2.15 -17.44
CA ALA A 323 -0.34 3.13 -18.28
C ALA A 323 -0.83 3.08 -19.73
N HIS A 324 -1.07 1.88 -20.25
CA HIS A 324 -1.59 1.66 -21.60
C HIS A 324 -2.98 2.29 -21.80
N LEU A 325 -3.92 2.03 -20.89
CA LEU A 325 -5.28 2.60 -20.95
C LEU A 325 -5.27 4.13 -20.84
N ILE A 326 -4.48 4.69 -19.94
CA ILE A 326 -4.34 6.15 -19.81
C ILE A 326 -3.86 6.75 -21.13
N HIS A 327 -2.81 6.17 -21.73
CA HIS A 327 -2.29 6.67 -23.01
C HIS A 327 -3.32 6.54 -24.13
N THR A 328 -3.97 5.40 -24.24
CA THR A 328 -4.94 5.13 -25.31
C THR A 328 -6.17 6.03 -25.21
N GLU A 329 -6.68 6.25 -23.98
CA GLU A 329 -7.93 6.97 -23.80
C GLU A 329 -7.76 8.49 -23.65
N LEU A 330 -6.63 8.96 -23.11
CA LEU A 330 -6.40 10.38 -22.86
C LEU A 330 -5.37 11.00 -23.82
N GLY A 331 -4.68 10.19 -24.63
CA GLY A 331 -3.66 10.66 -25.57
C GLY A 331 -2.39 11.20 -24.92
N VAL A 332 -2.22 11.00 -23.61
CA VAL A 332 -1.06 11.44 -22.83
C VAL A 332 -0.36 10.22 -22.24
N ALA A 333 0.90 10.01 -22.60
CA ALA A 333 1.71 8.96 -22.00
C ALA A 333 2.01 9.30 -20.52
N PRO A 334 1.61 8.46 -19.56
CA PRO A 334 1.90 8.75 -18.16
C PRO A 334 3.36 8.48 -17.81
N THR A 335 3.86 9.16 -16.79
CA THR A 335 5.18 8.89 -16.21
C THR A 335 5.04 7.80 -15.15
N THR A 336 5.77 6.71 -15.35
CA THR A 336 5.87 5.60 -14.39
C THR A 336 7.17 5.73 -13.57
N LEU A 337 7.19 5.17 -12.37
CA LEU A 337 8.31 5.23 -11.45
C LEU A 337 8.73 3.83 -11.02
N GLU A 338 10.02 3.67 -10.67
CA GLU A 338 10.52 2.39 -10.15
C GLU A 338 10.01 2.06 -8.75
N GLN A 339 9.84 3.09 -7.92
CA GLN A 339 9.37 2.95 -6.52
C GLN A 339 8.19 3.90 -6.25
N PRO A 340 7.02 3.67 -6.85
CA PRO A 340 5.88 4.56 -6.73
C PRO A 340 5.33 4.66 -5.30
N GLU A 341 5.71 3.74 -4.41
CA GLU A 341 5.29 3.70 -3.01
C GLU A 341 6.01 4.74 -2.13
N THR A 342 7.21 5.19 -2.50
CA THR A 342 8.00 6.15 -1.68
C THR A 342 7.79 7.61 -2.08
N VAL A 343 7.24 7.83 -3.26
CA VAL A 343 7.10 9.15 -3.93
C VAL A 343 6.41 10.19 -3.06
N VAL A 344 5.31 9.78 -2.45
CA VAL A 344 4.46 10.67 -1.65
C VAL A 344 5.22 11.20 -0.43
N VAL A 345 5.87 10.31 0.30
CA VAL A 345 6.62 10.68 1.51
C VAL A 345 7.90 11.46 1.19
N GLU A 346 8.61 11.09 0.11
CA GLU A 346 9.80 11.84 -0.34
C GLU A 346 9.44 13.27 -0.73
N GLY A 347 8.39 13.44 -1.52
CA GLY A 347 7.88 14.74 -1.90
C GLY A 347 7.37 15.57 -0.72
N ALA A 348 6.70 14.94 0.24
CA ALA A 348 6.28 15.61 1.47
C ALA A 348 7.48 16.16 2.27
N LEU A 349 8.63 15.47 2.24
CA LEU A 349 9.86 15.96 2.84
C LEU A 349 10.52 17.11 2.08
N CYS A 350 10.25 17.25 0.77
CA CYS A 350 10.77 18.34 -0.06
C CYS A 350 10.04 19.68 0.17
N ILE A 351 8.80 19.68 0.67
CA ILE A 351 8.02 20.90 0.87
C ILE A 351 8.71 21.82 1.87
N GLY A 352 9.00 23.08 1.46
CA GLY A 352 9.67 24.07 2.31
C GLY A 352 11.12 23.73 2.66
N ALA A 353 11.73 22.76 2.00
CA ALA A 353 13.18 22.60 2.04
C ALA A 353 13.84 23.70 1.19
N PRO A 354 15.00 24.25 1.60
CA PRO A 354 15.78 25.07 0.71
C PRO A 354 16.09 24.25 -0.56
N SER A 355 15.87 24.84 -1.74
CA SER A 355 16.14 24.19 -3.02
C SER A 355 17.58 23.70 -3.02
N ALA A 356 17.79 22.40 -2.96
CA ALA A 356 19.10 21.84 -3.27
C ALA A 356 19.42 22.23 -4.73
N PRO A 357 20.66 22.63 -5.05
CA PRO A 357 21.04 22.83 -6.42
C PRO A 357 20.74 21.54 -7.18
N ALA A 358 20.02 21.64 -8.28
CA ALA A 358 19.63 20.51 -9.10
C ALA A 358 20.85 19.61 -9.28
N ARG A 359 20.80 18.39 -8.76
CA ARG A 359 21.79 17.38 -9.12
C ARG A 359 21.66 17.24 -10.63
N ALA A 360 22.69 17.71 -11.35
CA ALA A 360 22.84 17.38 -12.74
C ALA A 360 22.84 15.85 -12.80
N SER A 361 21.69 15.27 -13.11
CA SER A 361 21.57 13.87 -13.46
C SER A 361 22.42 13.72 -14.71
N GLY A 362 23.65 13.27 -14.49
CA GLY A 362 24.53 12.83 -15.58
C GLY A 362 23.88 11.61 -16.22
N MET A 363 22.86 11.82 -17.02
CA MET A 363 22.59 10.90 -18.12
C MET A 363 23.90 10.83 -18.90
N PRO A 364 24.48 9.67 -19.14
CA PRO A 364 25.53 9.56 -20.14
C PRO A 364 24.91 10.10 -21.41
N ARG A 365 25.35 11.31 -21.83
CA ARG A 365 25.11 11.75 -23.19
C ARG A 365 25.74 10.66 -24.05
N THR A 366 24.92 9.86 -24.69
CA THR A 366 25.33 9.13 -25.88
C THR A 366 25.78 10.20 -26.86
N THR A 367 27.07 10.52 -26.82
CA THR A 367 27.73 11.26 -27.87
C THR A 367 27.68 10.36 -29.09
N THR A 368 26.67 10.56 -29.91
CA THR A 368 26.70 10.11 -31.28
C THR A 368 27.97 10.73 -31.88
N PRO A 369 28.94 9.95 -32.35
CA PRO A 369 30.11 10.53 -33.00
C PRO A 369 29.62 11.35 -34.19
N PRO A 370 30.19 12.55 -34.41
CA PRO A 370 29.82 13.36 -35.55
C PRO A 370 30.13 12.59 -36.85
N PRO A 371 29.34 12.76 -37.91
CA PRO A 371 29.58 12.10 -39.18
C PRO A 371 30.99 12.48 -39.69
N PRO A 372 31.74 11.54 -40.28
CA PRO A 372 33.08 11.80 -40.74
C PRO A 372 33.04 12.92 -41.79
N GLN A 373 33.77 14.00 -41.53
CA GLN A 373 34.00 15.05 -42.52
C GLN A 373 34.85 14.49 -43.66
N PRO A 374 34.61 14.85 -44.93
CA PRO A 374 35.46 14.45 -46.05
C PRO A 374 36.86 15.02 -45.84
N GLN A 375 37.84 14.15 -45.66
CA GLN A 375 39.25 14.55 -45.62
C GLN A 375 39.68 15.00 -47.01
N GLN A 376 39.98 16.28 -47.14
CA GLN A 376 40.71 16.81 -48.29
C GLN A 376 42.10 16.17 -48.30
N GLN A 377 42.39 15.43 -49.38
CA GLN A 377 43.69 14.84 -49.63
C GLN A 377 44.72 15.95 -49.83
N ARG A 378 45.70 16.07 -48.93
CA ARG A 378 46.92 16.85 -49.15
C ARG A 378 47.86 16.07 -50.07
N PRO A 379 48.53 16.70 -51.05
CA PRO A 379 49.48 16.03 -51.92
C PRO A 379 50.70 15.57 -51.12
N VAL A 380 51.06 14.31 -51.28
CA VAL A 380 52.24 13.69 -50.65
C VAL A 380 53.44 14.02 -51.51
N SER A 381 54.41 14.74 -50.93
CA SER A 381 55.75 14.94 -51.53
C SER A 381 56.54 13.64 -51.42
N ALA A 382 57.14 13.24 -52.54
CA ALA A 382 57.96 12.03 -52.66
C ALA A 382 59.23 12.12 -51.81
N VAL A 383 59.54 11.07 -51.05
CA VAL A 383 60.83 10.83 -50.39
C VAL A 383 61.49 9.59 -51.01
N PRO A 384 62.80 9.61 -51.33
CA PRO A 384 63.44 8.58 -52.13
C PRO A 384 63.69 7.28 -51.36
N VAL A 385 63.52 6.17 -52.06
CA VAL A 385 63.73 4.78 -51.61
C VAL A 385 65.22 4.46 -51.57
N SER A 386 65.71 3.89 -50.45
CA SER A 386 66.98 3.17 -50.38
C SER A 386 66.68 1.65 -50.27
N PRO A 387 67.43 0.80 -50.95
CA PRO A 387 67.12 -0.61 -51.08
C PRO A 387 67.75 -1.45 -49.95
N GLY A 388 67.01 -2.45 -49.49
CA GLY A 388 67.59 -3.61 -48.86
C GLY A 388 67.05 -4.00 -47.51
N MET A 389 66.14 -4.99 -47.46
CA MET A 389 66.28 -6.16 -46.63
C MET A 389 65.09 -7.13 -46.84
N ASN A 390 65.40 -8.38 -47.06
CA ASN A 390 64.49 -9.51 -47.30
C ASN A 390 63.43 -9.68 -46.22
N ARG A 391 62.19 -9.81 -46.62
CA ARG A 391 61.11 -10.39 -45.79
C ARG A 391 60.60 -11.68 -46.40
N PRO A 392 60.32 -12.72 -45.58
CA PRO A 392 59.80 -13.99 -46.07
C PRO A 392 58.31 -13.87 -46.51
N PRO A 393 57.85 -14.78 -47.38
CA PRO A 393 56.53 -14.67 -48.03
C PRO A 393 55.39 -14.97 -47.07
N ILE A 394 54.35 -14.12 -47.14
CA ILE A 394 53.07 -14.31 -46.42
C ILE A 394 52.29 -15.39 -47.17
N GLN A 395 51.95 -16.49 -46.49
CA GLN A 395 51.02 -17.47 -46.99
C GLN A 395 49.60 -16.89 -47.09
N GLN A 396 49.02 -16.97 -48.27
CA GLN A 396 47.63 -16.64 -48.54
C GLN A 396 46.72 -17.69 -47.94
N GLN A 397 45.82 -17.32 -47.06
CA GLN A 397 44.71 -18.14 -46.59
C GLN A 397 43.63 -18.23 -47.68
N PRO A 398 43.04 -19.42 -47.90
CA PRO A 398 41.97 -19.59 -48.90
C PRO A 398 40.66 -18.99 -48.43
N PRO A 399 39.74 -18.62 -49.37
CA PRO A 399 38.47 -17.99 -49.06
C PRO A 399 37.54 -18.90 -48.28
N VAL A 400 36.90 -18.37 -47.24
CA VAL A 400 35.89 -19.03 -46.44
C VAL A 400 34.63 -19.25 -47.31
N GLN A 401 34.30 -20.51 -47.58
CA GLN A 401 33.06 -20.91 -48.23
C GLN A 401 31.90 -20.79 -47.25
N LEU A 402 30.84 -20.10 -47.65
CA LEU A 402 29.53 -20.04 -46.99
C LEU A 402 28.92 -21.46 -46.91
N VAL A 403 28.90 -22.03 -45.72
CA VAL A 403 28.23 -23.31 -45.45
C VAL A 403 26.70 -23.03 -45.41
N ARG A 404 25.99 -23.70 -46.31
CA ARG A 404 24.52 -23.78 -46.33
C ARG A 404 23.98 -24.28 -44.99
N GLN A 405 22.96 -23.62 -44.46
CA GLN A 405 22.19 -24.08 -43.32
C GLN A 405 21.58 -25.46 -43.59
N GLN A 406 21.84 -26.40 -42.72
CA GLN A 406 21.18 -27.71 -42.69
C GLN A 406 19.83 -27.55 -41.91
N PRO A 407 18.81 -28.35 -42.26
CA PRO A 407 17.52 -28.34 -41.55
C PRO A 407 17.66 -28.91 -40.12
N PRO A 408 16.75 -28.58 -39.20
CA PRO A 408 16.83 -28.95 -37.79
C PRO A 408 16.77 -30.47 -37.61
N VAL A 409 17.76 -31.00 -36.89
CA VAL A 409 17.82 -32.41 -36.47
C VAL A 409 16.79 -32.61 -35.36
N GLN A 410 15.82 -33.48 -35.57
CA GLN A 410 14.90 -33.96 -34.52
C GLN A 410 15.73 -34.78 -33.51
N LEU A 411 15.90 -34.24 -32.31
CA LEU A 411 16.43 -34.97 -31.15
C LEU A 411 15.34 -35.90 -30.60
N THR A 412 15.38 -37.15 -31.04
CA THR A 412 14.72 -38.27 -30.34
C THR A 412 15.36 -38.42 -28.97
N ARG A 413 14.61 -38.07 -27.92
CA ARG A 413 14.99 -38.38 -26.54
C ARG A 413 15.04 -39.89 -26.35
N GLN A 414 16.21 -40.48 -26.35
CA GLN A 414 16.41 -41.81 -25.78
C GLN A 414 16.37 -41.67 -24.25
N ALA A 415 15.50 -42.45 -23.63
CA ALA A 415 15.45 -42.58 -22.18
C ALA A 415 16.79 -43.13 -21.65
N PRO A 416 17.29 -42.61 -20.53
CA PRO A 416 18.50 -43.18 -19.91
C PRO A 416 18.22 -44.61 -19.43
N PRO A 417 19.22 -45.50 -19.47
CA PRO A 417 19.06 -46.87 -19.00
C PRO A 417 18.75 -46.88 -17.49
N PRO A 418 17.98 -47.88 -17.02
CA PRO A 418 17.65 -48.02 -15.62
C PRO A 418 18.91 -48.24 -14.78
N VAL A 419 19.14 -47.36 -13.81
CA VAL A 419 20.15 -47.51 -12.78
C VAL A 419 19.71 -48.65 -11.85
N GLN A 420 20.43 -49.76 -11.88
CA GLN A 420 20.28 -50.84 -10.91
C GLN A 420 20.75 -50.34 -9.55
N GLN A 421 19.79 -50.14 -8.64
CA GLN A 421 20.10 -49.89 -7.24
C GLN A 421 20.59 -51.21 -6.59
N PRO A 422 21.67 -51.17 -5.80
CA PRO A 422 22.08 -52.35 -5.03
C PRO A 422 21.00 -52.63 -3.96
N PRO A 423 20.81 -53.91 -3.57
CA PRO A 423 19.79 -54.28 -2.59
C PRO A 423 20.11 -53.65 -1.24
N VAL A 424 19.15 -52.83 -0.75
CA VAL A 424 19.19 -52.26 0.60
C VAL A 424 18.91 -53.39 1.58
N GLN A 425 19.95 -53.84 2.28
CA GLN A 425 19.76 -54.70 3.44
C GLN A 425 19.10 -53.88 4.58
N LEU A 426 17.86 -54.17 4.87
CA LEU A 426 17.15 -53.66 6.04
C LEU A 426 17.77 -54.29 7.30
N VAL A 427 18.82 -53.65 7.81
CA VAL A 427 19.27 -53.92 9.19
C VAL A 427 18.25 -53.24 10.10
N ARG A 428 17.35 -54.04 10.69
CA ARG A 428 16.52 -53.60 11.80
C ARG A 428 17.44 -53.27 12.99
N GLN A 429 17.78 -52.00 13.12
CA GLN A 429 18.33 -51.48 14.38
C GLN A 429 17.17 -51.38 15.37
N GLN A 430 17.21 -52.16 16.42
CA GLN A 430 16.36 -51.97 17.57
C GLN A 430 16.68 -50.60 18.17
N PRO A 431 15.66 -49.79 18.54
CA PRO A 431 15.90 -48.56 19.26
C PRO A 431 16.59 -48.84 20.59
N PRO A 432 17.56 -48.02 21.01
CA PRO A 432 18.21 -48.19 22.31
C PRO A 432 17.15 -48.06 23.42
N PRO A 433 17.34 -48.82 24.53
CA PRO A 433 16.42 -48.74 25.66
C PRO A 433 16.37 -47.32 26.21
N VAL A 434 15.17 -46.77 26.27
CA VAL A 434 14.88 -45.47 26.88
C VAL A 434 15.20 -45.61 28.38
N GLN A 435 16.30 -45.02 28.81
CA GLN A 435 16.60 -44.83 30.22
C GLN A 435 15.55 -43.82 30.75
N GLN A 436 14.66 -44.29 31.59
CA GLN A 436 13.76 -43.44 32.36
C GLN A 436 14.61 -42.58 33.30
N PRO A 437 14.43 -41.27 33.33
CA PRO A 437 15.11 -40.43 34.31
C PRO A 437 14.65 -40.84 35.71
N PRO A 438 15.54 -40.76 36.71
CA PRO A 438 15.20 -41.13 38.08
C PRO A 438 14.02 -40.27 38.57
N VAL A 439 13.00 -40.93 39.11
CA VAL A 439 11.87 -40.28 39.75
C VAL A 439 12.41 -39.46 40.93
N GLN A 440 12.51 -38.14 40.75
CA GLN A 440 12.72 -37.24 41.86
C GLN A 440 11.46 -37.26 42.73
N LEU A 441 11.60 -37.73 43.92
CA LEU A 441 10.61 -37.59 44.98
C LEU A 441 10.27 -36.10 45.12
N VAL A 442 9.10 -35.71 44.63
CA VAL A 442 8.53 -34.40 44.85
C VAL A 442 8.33 -34.22 46.35
N ARG A 443 9.23 -33.45 46.97
CA ARG A 443 9.01 -32.97 48.33
C ARG A 443 7.72 -32.15 48.31
N GLN A 444 6.75 -32.54 49.15
CA GLN A 444 5.54 -31.78 49.39
C GLN A 444 5.95 -30.35 49.81
N PRO A 445 5.37 -29.30 49.21
CA PRO A 445 5.60 -27.95 49.65
C PRO A 445 5.10 -27.78 51.09
N PRO A 446 5.78 -26.98 51.94
CA PRO A 446 5.32 -26.68 53.28
C PRO A 446 3.93 -26.02 53.23
N PRO A 447 3.11 -26.20 54.27
CA PRO A 447 1.77 -25.65 54.32
C PRO A 447 1.82 -24.14 54.17
N VAL A 448 1.11 -23.62 53.18
CA VAL A 448 0.94 -22.19 52.93
C VAL A 448 0.19 -21.61 54.12
N GLN A 449 0.88 -20.79 54.89
CA GLN A 449 0.22 -19.95 55.90
C GLN A 449 -0.71 -19.00 55.18
N GLN A 450 -1.99 -19.08 55.43
CA GLN A 450 -2.99 -18.15 54.94
C GLN A 450 -2.62 -16.74 55.42
N PRO A 451 -2.57 -15.72 54.56
CA PRO A 451 -2.40 -14.35 54.99
C PRO A 451 -3.58 -13.95 55.92
N PRO A 452 -3.34 -13.13 56.95
CA PRO A 452 -4.40 -12.69 57.83
C PRO A 452 -5.52 -12.00 57.02
N VAL A 453 -6.74 -12.37 57.33
CA VAL A 453 -7.96 -11.77 56.76
C VAL A 453 -7.90 -10.26 57.06
N GLN A 454 -7.65 -9.44 56.03
CA GLN A 454 -7.77 -7.99 56.13
C GLN A 454 -9.22 -7.66 56.41
N GLN A 455 -9.49 -7.00 57.51
CA GLN A 455 -10.79 -6.40 57.82
C GLN A 455 -11.16 -5.42 56.67
N PRO A 456 -12.43 -5.31 56.28
CA PRO A 456 -12.84 -4.37 55.25
C PRO A 456 -12.48 -2.94 55.65
N TYR A 457 -11.74 -2.28 54.79
CA TYR A 457 -11.36 -0.88 54.88
C TYR A 457 -12.61 -0.02 55.00
N ARG A 458 -12.85 0.61 56.14
CA ARG A 458 -13.81 1.69 56.30
C ARG A 458 -13.15 2.98 55.78
N PRO A 459 -13.69 3.62 54.76
CA PRO A 459 -13.16 4.93 54.34
C PRO A 459 -13.31 5.93 55.49
N PRO A 460 -12.36 6.85 55.67
CA PRO A 460 -12.45 7.89 56.70
C PRO A 460 -13.68 8.78 56.42
N VAL A 461 -14.47 8.96 57.44
CA VAL A 461 -15.62 9.88 57.44
C VAL A 461 -15.05 11.30 57.26
N SER A 462 -15.44 11.95 56.18
CA SER A 462 -15.14 13.37 55.96
C SER A 462 -15.75 14.21 57.09
N PRO A 463 -15.01 15.16 57.69
CA PRO A 463 -15.59 16.06 58.67
C PRO A 463 -16.71 16.91 58.05
N ALA A 464 -17.78 17.09 58.79
CA ALA A 464 -18.92 17.89 58.38
C ALA A 464 -18.49 19.36 58.07
N PRO A 465 -19.10 20.00 57.10
CA PRO A 465 -18.77 21.38 56.74
C PRO A 465 -19.10 22.33 57.90
N VAL A 466 -18.13 23.08 58.32
CA VAL A 466 -18.28 24.20 59.27
C VAL A 466 -19.10 25.27 58.58
N GLN A 467 -20.27 25.59 59.13
CA GLN A 467 -21.07 26.73 58.71
C GLN A 467 -20.30 28.02 58.95
N GLN A 468 -19.83 28.65 57.88
CA GLN A 468 -19.33 30.03 57.90
C GLN A 468 -20.51 30.99 57.88
N GLN A 469 -20.60 31.87 58.85
CA GLN A 469 -21.52 32.99 58.88
C GLN A 469 -21.27 33.94 57.71
N PRO A 470 -22.34 34.55 57.12
CA PRO A 470 -22.19 35.43 55.97
C PRO A 470 -21.49 36.74 56.36
N ALA A 471 -20.43 37.08 55.64
CA ALA A 471 -19.79 38.40 55.72
C ALA A 471 -20.66 39.45 55.03
N ARG A 472 -20.70 40.65 55.65
CA ARG A 472 -21.43 41.83 55.13
C ARG A 472 -20.90 42.29 53.77
N PRO A 473 -21.79 42.74 52.84
CA PRO A 473 -21.38 43.15 51.49
C PRO A 473 -20.70 44.53 51.51
N GLY A 474 -19.50 44.62 50.87
CA GLY A 474 -18.88 45.89 50.49
C GLY A 474 -19.41 46.42 49.15
N PRO A 475 -19.17 47.71 48.84
CA PRO A 475 -19.80 48.36 47.70
C PRO A 475 -19.33 47.84 46.34
N PHE A 476 -20.28 47.65 45.45
CA PHE A 476 -20.08 47.16 44.09
C PHE A 476 -19.42 48.19 43.17
N PRO A 477 -18.47 47.77 42.28
CA PRO A 477 -18.08 48.57 41.13
C PRO A 477 -19.19 48.53 40.03
N PRO A 478 -19.24 49.54 39.14
CA PRO A 478 -20.35 49.69 38.19
C PRO A 478 -20.38 48.56 37.16
N GLN A 479 -21.58 48.01 36.92
CA GLN A 479 -21.86 46.98 35.91
C GLN A 479 -21.73 47.58 34.51
N VAL A 480 -20.84 46.97 33.69
CA VAL A 480 -20.87 47.13 32.23
C VAL A 480 -21.95 46.19 31.70
N THR A 481 -23.03 46.75 31.21
CA THR A 481 -24.15 46.04 30.56
C THR A 481 -23.64 45.41 29.27
N ARG A 482 -23.54 44.07 29.23
CA ARG A 482 -23.44 43.32 27.99
C ARG A 482 -24.81 43.26 27.31
N PRO A 483 -24.92 43.47 25.99
CA PRO A 483 -26.16 43.25 25.27
C PRO A 483 -26.57 41.76 25.35
N ALA A 484 -27.89 41.53 25.50
CA ALA A 484 -28.47 40.20 25.56
C ALA A 484 -28.16 39.40 24.29
N PRO A 485 -27.90 38.08 24.41
CA PRO A 485 -27.75 37.24 23.23
C PRO A 485 -29.08 37.14 22.49
N ALA A 486 -29.01 37.23 21.16
CA ALA A 486 -30.17 37.04 20.28
C ALA A 486 -30.78 35.65 20.51
N PRO A 487 -32.10 35.50 20.39
CA PRO A 487 -32.77 34.21 20.56
C PRO A 487 -32.24 33.21 19.50
N ALA A 488 -31.96 31.99 19.93
CA ALA A 488 -31.59 30.90 19.06
C ALA A 488 -32.66 30.65 17.99
N PRO A 489 -32.31 30.39 16.73
CA PRO A 489 -33.29 30.03 15.72
C PRO A 489 -33.95 28.70 16.13
N ALA A 490 -35.27 28.63 15.91
CA ALA A 490 -36.07 27.44 16.13
C ALA A 490 -35.49 26.27 15.28
N PRO A 491 -35.56 25.03 15.77
CA PRO A 491 -35.05 23.88 15.00
C PRO A 491 -35.85 23.78 13.69
N GLN A 492 -35.14 23.87 12.56
CA GLN A 492 -35.70 23.52 11.27
C GLN A 492 -36.01 22.03 11.32
N GLN A 493 -37.25 21.66 11.18
CA GLN A 493 -37.69 20.29 10.98
C GLN A 493 -37.12 19.82 9.64
N ASP A 494 -36.37 18.73 9.72
CA ASP A 494 -35.74 18.08 8.58
C ASP A 494 -36.81 17.51 7.63
N GLU A 495 -37.07 18.19 6.51
CA GLU A 495 -38.00 17.75 5.45
C GLU A 495 -37.44 16.51 4.68
N GLY A 496 -36.23 16.05 4.98
CA GLY A 496 -35.57 14.93 4.31
C GLY A 496 -36.20 13.56 4.57
N GLU A 497 -36.72 13.32 5.77
CA GLU A 497 -37.27 11.99 6.12
C GLU A 497 -38.65 11.71 5.51
N ARG A 498 -39.45 12.72 5.17
CA ARG A 498 -40.80 12.51 4.59
C ARG A 498 -40.76 12.03 3.14
N ASN A 499 -39.68 12.29 2.40
CA ASN A 499 -39.60 11.89 0.97
C ASN A 499 -39.26 10.43 0.76
N TRP A 500 -38.50 9.80 1.66
CA TRP A 500 -38.13 8.39 1.52
C TRP A 500 -39.32 7.43 1.67
N VAL A 501 -40.26 7.71 2.56
CA VAL A 501 -41.44 6.88 2.74
C VAL A 501 -42.31 6.92 1.48
N ALA A 502 -42.46 8.11 0.87
CA ALA A 502 -43.19 8.27 -0.39
C ALA A 502 -42.54 7.49 -1.54
N VAL A 503 -41.21 7.52 -1.64
CA VAL A 503 -40.47 6.76 -2.68
C VAL A 503 -40.62 5.24 -2.48
N ILE A 504 -40.53 4.75 -1.25
CA ILE A 504 -40.72 3.33 -0.93
C ILE A 504 -42.13 2.86 -1.30
N VAL A 505 -43.16 3.65 -0.98
CA VAL A 505 -44.55 3.31 -1.32
C VAL A 505 -44.75 3.25 -2.84
N VAL A 506 -44.21 4.21 -3.59
CA VAL A 506 -44.29 4.21 -5.06
C VAL A 506 -43.60 2.97 -5.66
N VAL A 507 -42.41 2.62 -5.17
CA VAL A 507 -41.70 1.42 -5.65
C VAL A 507 -42.47 0.14 -5.36
N LEU A 508 -43.07 0.00 -4.17
CA LEU A 508 -43.87 -1.16 -3.82
C LEU A 508 -45.13 -1.30 -4.69
N VAL A 509 -45.79 -0.17 -5.02
CA VAL A 509 -46.94 -0.17 -5.93
C VAL A 509 -46.53 -0.60 -7.33
N ILE A 510 -45.40 -0.11 -7.86
CA ILE A 510 -44.92 -0.50 -9.19
C ILE A 510 -44.59 -2.01 -9.22
N VAL A 511 -43.92 -2.53 -8.20
CA VAL A 511 -43.59 -3.96 -8.09
C VAL A 511 -44.86 -4.81 -8.04
N ALA A 512 -45.89 -4.40 -7.29
CA ALA A 512 -47.16 -5.09 -7.19
C ALA A 512 -47.90 -5.10 -8.54
N VAL A 513 -47.89 -3.99 -9.28
CA VAL A 513 -48.52 -3.91 -10.61
C VAL A 513 -47.77 -4.81 -11.62
N LEU A 514 -46.46 -4.80 -11.62
CA LEU A 514 -45.64 -5.66 -12.47
C LEU A 514 -45.87 -7.14 -12.16
N PHE A 515 -46.02 -7.50 -10.89
CA PHE A 515 -46.32 -8.86 -10.48
C PHE A 515 -47.71 -9.33 -10.93
N VAL A 516 -48.72 -8.45 -10.86
CA VAL A 516 -50.07 -8.74 -11.38
C VAL A 516 -50.06 -8.93 -12.91
N ILE A 517 -49.31 -8.08 -13.63
CA ILE A 517 -49.16 -8.21 -15.10
C ILE A 517 -48.48 -9.54 -15.44
N LEU A 518 -47.43 -9.91 -14.70
CA LEU A 518 -46.72 -11.18 -14.90
C LEU A 518 -47.64 -12.38 -14.64
N LEU A 519 -48.47 -12.34 -13.60
CA LEU A 519 -49.47 -13.37 -13.34
C LEU A 519 -50.50 -13.43 -14.45
N MET A 520 -51.00 -12.31 -14.96
CA MET A 520 -51.95 -12.29 -16.07
C MET A 520 -51.37 -12.82 -17.39
N THR A 521 -50.06 -12.64 -17.62
CA THR A 521 -49.39 -13.21 -18.81
C THR A 521 -49.02 -14.69 -18.68
N ALA A 522 -48.91 -15.21 -17.45
CA ALA A 522 -48.62 -16.62 -17.19
C ALA A 522 -49.88 -17.53 -17.21
N PHE A 523 -51.07 -16.94 -17.12
CA PHE A 523 -52.35 -17.65 -17.15
C PHE A 523 -53.15 -17.42 -18.45
N ASN A 524 -52.58 -16.78 -19.47
CA ASN A 524 -53.05 -16.72 -20.84
C ASN A 524 -52.11 -17.49 -21.77
#